data_a545128a7b060a2ec7c7808b0617cc7e
#
_entry.id   a545128a7b060a2ec7c7808b0617cc7e
#
_cell.length_a   1.000
_cell.length_b   1.000
_cell.length_c   1.000
_cell.angle_alpha   90.00
_cell.angle_beta   90.00
_cell.angle_gamma   90.00
#
_symmetry.space_group_name_H-M   'P 1'
#
loop_
_entity.id
_entity.type
_entity.pdbx_description
1 polymer ?
#
loop_
_entity_poly.entity_id
_entity_poly.type
_entity_poly.pdbx_seq_one_letter_code
_entity_poly.pdbx_strand_id
1 'polypeptide(L)'
;MQKSLLAALIVAGYAVNTQAAVTGQVDVKLNISTGCTVGGSQTEGNMNKFGTLDFGKTSGTWNNVLTAEVASAATGGNISVTCDGTDPVDFTVAIDGGERTDRTLKNTASADVVAYNVYRDAARTNLYVVNQPQQFTTVSGQATAVPIFGAIAPNTGTPKAQGDYKDTLLV
;
A
#
# COMPACT_ATOMS: atom_id res chain seq x y z
N MET A 1 -47.49 28.65 -97.39
CA MET A 1 -48.26 28.31 -96.19
C MET A 1 -47.50 27.25 -95.42
N GLN A 2 -46.82 27.58 -94.45
CA GLN A 2 -45.99 26.62 -93.70
C GLN A 2 -46.31 26.73 -92.21
N LYS A 3 -46.76 25.65 -91.67
CA LYS A 3 -47.16 25.56 -90.27
C LYS A 3 -45.96 25.03 -89.48
N SER A 4 -45.40 25.82 -88.64
CA SER A 4 -44.35 25.43 -87.74
C SER A 4 -44.91 24.78 -86.48
N LEU A 5 -44.58 23.53 -86.20
CA LEU A 5 -44.86 22.86 -84.96
C LEU A 5 -43.69 23.16 -83.97
N LEU A 6 -43.99 23.83 -82.92
CA LEU A 6 -43.05 23.94 -81.74
C LEU A 6 -43.23 22.69 -80.86
N ALA A 7 -42.22 21.89 -80.78
CA ALA A 7 -42.13 20.80 -79.77
C ALA A 7 -41.48 21.35 -78.49
N ALA A 8 -42.23 21.40 -77.41
CA ALA A 8 -41.73 21.79 -76.10
C ALA A 8 -41.12 20.53 -75.41
N LEU A 9 -39.83 20.58 -75.20
CA LEU A 9 -39.07 19.55 -74.42
C LEU A 9 -39.21 19.88 -72.93
N ILE A 10 -39.92 19.05 -72.18
CA ILE A 10 -40.01 19.11 -70.74
C ILE A 10 -38.80 18.30 -70.20
N VAL A 11 -37.78 18.96 -69.70
CA VAL A 11 -36.68 18.36 -68.98
C VAL A 11 -37.11 18.18 -67.52
N ALA A 12 -37.47 16.96 -67.13
CA ALA A 12 -37.68 16.64 -65.74
C ALA A 12 -36.32 16.55 -65.01
N GLY A 13 -35.98 17.57 -64.25
CA GLY A 13 -34.80 17.56 -63.37
C GLY A 13 -34.99 16.61 -62.18
N TYR A 14 -34.31 15.51 -62.18
CA TYR A 14 -34.18 14.66 -61.00
C TYR A 14 -33.27 15.33 -59.99
N ALA A 15 -33.80 15.79 -58.86
CA ALA A 15 -33.03 16.27 -57.73
C ALA A 15 -32.42 15.02 -57.05
N VAL A 16 -31.15 14.74 -57.30
CA VAL A 16 -30.37 13.77 -56.51
C VAL A 16 -30.07 14.38 -55.16
N ASN A 17 -30.75 13.88 -54.12
CA ASN A 17 -30.41 14.17 -52.75
C ASN A 17 -29.04 13.50 -52.44
N THR A 18 -27.96 14.24 -52.55
CA THR A 18 -26.67 13.80 -52.04
C THR A 18 -26.69 13.95 -50.54
N GLN A 19 -26.91 12.83 -49.83
CA GLN A 19 -26.64 12.80 -48.40
C GLN A 19 -25.11 12.87 -48.17
N ALA A 20 -24.68 13.96 -47.60
CA ALA A 20 -23.28 14.05 -47.14
C ALA A 20 -23.10 13.14 -45.93
N ALA A 21 -22.41 12.01 -46.12
CA ALA A 21 -21.97 11.17 -45.04
C ALA A 21 -20.85 11.86 -44.30
N VAL A 22 -21.05 12.23 -43.04
CA VAL A 22 -19.99 12.73 -42.16
C VAL A 22 -19.32 11.52 -41.53
N THR A 23 -18.09 11.26 -41.85
CA THR A 23 -17.26 10.24 -41.22
C THR A 23 -16.32 10.94 -40.22
N GLY A 24 -16.24 10.42 -39.01
CA GLY A 24 -15.36 10.90 -37.97
C GLY A 24 -14.58 9.74 -37.35
N GLN A 25 -13.46 10.03 -36.72
CA GLN A 25 -12.63 9.06 -36.01
C GLN A 25 -12.79 9.32 -34.49
N VAL A 26 -12.88 8.26 -33.72
CA VAL A 26 -12.84 8.30 -32.26
C VAL A 26 -11.61 7.53 -31.81
N ASP A 27 -10.68 8.22 -31.18
CA ASP A 27 -9.51 7.57 -30.56
C ASP A 27 -9.94 6.95 -29.23
N VAL A 28 -9.76 5.63 -29.11
CA VAL A 28 -10.01 4.89 -27.85
C VAL A 28 -8.64 4.60 -27.23
N LYS A 29 -8.44 5.06 -25.98
CA LYS A 29 -7.20 4.86 -25.24
C LYS A 29 -7.49 4.18 -23.91
N LEU A 30 -6.65 3.21 -23.55
CA LEU A 30 -6.61 2.55 -22.25
C LEU A 30 -5.15 2.46 -21.83
N ASN A 31 -4.86 2.88 -20.60
CA ASN A 31 -3.57 2.62 -19.98
C ASN A 31 -3.78 1.64 -18.83
N ILE A 32 -3.07 0.52 -18.88
CA ILE A 32 -3.05 -0.48 -17.81
C ILE A 32 -1.68 -0.34 -17.13
N SER A 33 -1.69 0.08 -15.87
CA SER A 33 -0.48 0.18 -15.05
C SER A 33 -0.43 -0.97 -14.07
N THR A 34 0.77 -1.35 -13.66
CA THR A 34 0.99 -2.36 -12.62
C THR A 34 0.41 -1.88 -11.30
N GLY A 35 -0.41 -2.70 -10.68
CA GLY A 35 -0.98 -2.48 -9.35
C GLY A 35 -0.34 -3.42 -8.34
N CYS A 36 -0.26 -2.99 -7.06
CA CYS A 36 0.18 -3.84 -5.96
C CYS A 36 -0.89 -3.89 -4.87
N THR A 37 -1.03 -5.04 -4.25
CA THR A 37 -1.92 -5.26 -3.11
C THR A 37 -1.12 -5.68 -1.88
N VAL A 38 -1.53 -5.21 -0.71
CA VAL A 38 -0.94 -5.63 0.57
C VAL A 38 -1.82 -6.70 1.18
N GLY A 39 -1.27 -7.91 1.27
CA GLY A 39 -1.91 -9.05 1.93
C GLY A 39 -1.74 -9.01 3.44
N GLY A 40 -2.69 -9.59 4.17
CA GLY A 40 -2.63 -9.65 5.63
C GLY A 40 -3.13 -8.40 6.34
N SER A 41 -3.67 -7.41 5.63
CA SER A 41 -4.27 -6.22 6.25
C SER A 41 -5.76 -6.40 6.53
N GLN A 42 -6.25 -5.67 7.54
CA GLN A 42 -7.67 -5.46 7.81
C GLN A 42 -7.95 -3.95 7.82
N THR A 43 -9.16 -3.57 7.42
CA THR A 43 -9.59 -2.17 7.52
C THR A 43 -10.12 -1.92 8.91
N GLU A 44 -9.56 -0.93 9.60
CA GLU A 44 -10.03 -0.45 10.90
C GLU A 44 -10.32 1.06 10.78
N GLY A 45 -11.59 1.42 10.75
CA GLY A 45 -12.01 2.79 10.41
C GLY A 45 -11.64 3.14 8.97
N ASN A 46 -10.89 4.23 8.78
CA ASN A 46 -10.42 4.70 7.47
C ASN A 46 -8.96 4.28 7.16
N MET A 47 -8.35 3.43 7.98
CA MET A 47 -6.95 3.03 7.84
C MET A 47 -6.83 1.51 7.73
N ASN A 48 -5.80 1.07 7.04
CA ASN A 48 -5.43 -0.34 7.00
C ASN A 48 -4.62 -0.69 8.24
N LYS A 49 -5.03 -1.73 8.95
CA LYS A 49 -4.25 -2.32 10.04
C LYS A 49 -3.48 -3.52 9.49
N PHE A 50 -2.18 -3.41 9.44
CA PHE A 50 -1.32 -4.47 8.90
C PHE A 50 -1.04 -5.58 9.92
N GLY A 51 -0.95 -5.26 11.21
CA GLY A 51 -0.70 -6.27 12.24
C GLY A 51 -0.39 -5.67 13.60
N THR A 52 0.07 -6.54 14.49
CA THR A 52 0.49 -6.18 15.85
C THR A 52 1.88 -6.71 16.13
N LEU A 53 2.72 -5.87 16.71
CA LEU A 53 4.04 -6.21 17.23
C LEU A 53 3.91 -6.34 18.76
N ASP A 54 3.70 -7.57 19.24
CA ASP A 54 3.44 -7.83 20.66
C ASP A 54 4.70 -8.36 21.36
N PHE A 55 5.24 -7.59 22.30
CA PHE A 55 6.39 -7.97 23.12
C PHE A 55 6.01 -8.82 24.35
N GLY A 56 4.73 -9.15 24.52
CA GLY A 56 4.25 -9.97 25.60
C GLY A 56 4.20 -9.24 26.95
N LYS A 57 4.46 -9.99 28.01
CA LYS A 57 4.41 -9.48 29.40
C LYS A 57 5.77 -9.63 30.07
N THR A 58 6.16 -8.63 30.83
CA THR A 58 7.38 -8.65 31.65
C THR A 58 7.14 -7.94 33.00
N SER A 59 8.12 -8.02 33.88
CA SER A 59 8.16 -7.22 35.13
C SER A 59 8.67 -5.79 34.86
N GLY A 60 8.66 -4.93 35.85
CA GLY A 60 9.19 -3.56 35.72
C GLY A 60 10.69 -3.50 35.39
N THR A 61 11.44 -4.58 35.66
CA THR A 61 12.81 -4.81 35.21
C THR A 61 12.91 -6.13 34.47
N TRP A 62 13.81 -6.22 33.48
CA TRP A 62 14.07 -7.43 32.71
C TRP A 62 15.52 -7.48 32.25
N ASN A 63 16.11 -8.70 32.23
CA ASN A 63 17.53 -8.91 31.94
C ASN A 63 17.82 -9.32 30.50
N ASN A 64 16.82 -9.81 29.78
CA ASN A 64 16.98 -10.27 28.40
C ASN A 64 16.36 -9.27 27.42
N VAL A 65 16.82 -9.27 26.18
CA VAL A 65 16.14 -8.55 25.10
C VAL A 65 14.74 -9.13 24.93
N LEU A 66 13.72 -8.28 24.97
CA LEU A 66 12.35 -8.69 24.60
C LEU A 66 12.22 -8.59 23.08
N THR A 67 11.68 -9.61 22.48
CA THR A 67 11.59 -9.72 21.03
C THR A 67 10.16 -9.98 20.60
N ALA A 68 9.80 -9.45 19.44
CA ALA A 68 8.51 -9.67 18.81
C ALA A 68 8.67 -9.80 17.29
N GLU A 69 7.66 -10.35 16.65
CA GLU A 69 7.48 -10.38 15.21
C GLU A 69 6.06 -9.89 14.92
N VAL A 70 5.88 -9.13 13.83
CA VAL A 70 4.53 -8.68 13.47
C VAL A 70 3.68 -9.87 13.08
N ALA A 71 2.58 -10.05 13.81
CA ALA A 71 1.49 -10.92 13.41
C ALA A 71 0.50 -10.12 12.57
N SER A 72 0.31 -10.53 11.31
CA SER A 72 -0.64 -9.92 10.38
C SER A 72 -2.06 -9.86 10.96
N ALA A 73 -2.74 -8.75 10.78
CA ALA A 73 -4.08 -8.53 11.31
C ALA A 73 -5.12 -9.52 10.76
N ALA A 74 -4.96 -9.94 9.49
CA ALA A 74 -5.93 -10.81 8.82
C ALA A 74 -5.66 -12.30 9.03
N THR A 75 -4.39 -12.72 9.05
CA THR A 75 -4.03 -14.15 8.98
C THR A 75 -3.12 -14.62 10.12
N GLY A 76 -2.59 -13.69 10.93
CA GLY A 76 -1.57 -13.99 11.95
C GLY A 76 -0.18 -14.33 11.38
N GLY A 77 -0.05 -14.41 10.05
CA GLY A 77 1.23 -14.60 9.35
C GLY A 77 1.93 -13.28 9.02
N ASN A 78 2.88 -13.32 8.09
CA ASN A 78 3.61 -12.14 7.67
C ASN A 78 2.76 -11.20 6.81
N ILE A 79 3.03 -9.90 6.89
CA ILE A 79 2.56 -8.94 5.90
C ILE A 79 3.24 -9.28 4.57
N SER A 80 2.51 -9.21 3.47
CA SER A 80 3.04 -9.49 2.14
C SER A 80 2.54 -8.48 1.12
N VAL A 81 3.33 -8.27 0.08
CA VAL A 81 2.96 -7.46 -1.09
C VAL A 81 2.94 -8.36 -2.31
N THR A 82 1.86 -8.28 -3.07
CA THR A 82 1.71 -8.97 -4.36
C THR A 82 1.44 -7.92 -5.42
N CYS A 83 2.26 -7.89 -6.47
CA CYS A 83 2.10 -6.96 -7.59
C CYS A 83 1.68 -7.71 -8.84
N ASP A 84 0.77 -7.09 -9.63
CA ASP A 84 0.40 -7.56 -10.96
C ASP A 84 1.50 -7.18 -11.95
N GLY A 85 1.59 -7.93 -13.04
CA GLY A 85 2.54 -7.64 -14.12
C GLY A 85 3.26 -8.89 -14.58
N THR A 86 4.00 -8.78 -15.67
CA THR A 86 4.79 -9.88 -16.25
C THR A 86 6.23 -9.89 -15.75
N ASP A 87 6.71 -8.74 -15.29
CA ASP A 87 8.09 -8.54 -14.82
C ASP A 87 8.12 -8.33 -13.28
N PRO A 88 9.28 -8.54 -12.64
CA PRO A 88 9.47 -8.17 -11.25
C PRO A 88 9.19 -6.68 -11.03
N VAL A 89 8.52 -6.36 -9.93
CA VAL A 89 8.16 -4.97 -9.57
C VAL A 89 8.89 -4.60 -8.29
N ASP A 90 9.59 -3.48 -8.34
CA ASP A 90 10.21 -2.90 -7.15
C ASP A 90 9.19 -2.06 -6.37
N PHE A 91 9.19 -2.23 -5.06
CA PHE A 91 8.42 -1.38 -4.14
C PHE A 91 9.29 -1.00 -2.94
N THR A 92 8.87 -0.01 -2.19
CA THR A 92 9.56 0.42 -0.98
C THR A 92 8.65 0.35 0.22
N VAL A 93 9.25 0.05 1.37
CA VAL A 93 8.58 0.08 2.68
C VAL A 93 9.32 1.08 3.57
N ALA A 94 8.60 2.04 4.12
CA ALA A 94 9.10 2.96 5.13
C ALA A 94 8.26 2.82 6.39
N ILE A 95 8.89 2.83 7.55
CA ILE A 95 8.23 2.74 8.86
C ILE A 95 8.62 3.98 9.65
N ASP A 96 7.63 4.67 10.18
CA ASP A 96 7.85 5.91 10.94
C ASP A 96 8.40 5.68 12.36
N GLY A 97 8.45 6.73 13.15
CA GLY A 97 8.88 6.72 14.55
C GLY A 97 7.76 6.49 15.55
N GLY A 98 6.53 6.23 15.09
CA GLY A 98 5.35 6.09 15.94
C GLY A 98 4.78 7.43 16.41
N GLU A 99 3.82 7.37 17.31
CA GLU A 99 3.10 8.55 17.83
C GLU A 99 4.02 9.61 18.44
N ARG A 100 5.22 9.21 18.91
CA ARG A 100 6.20 10.09 19.54
C ARG A 100 7.46 10.32 18.71
N THR A 101 7.46 9.80 17.48
CA THR A 101 8.52 9.94 16.47
C THR A 101 9.88 9.29 16.81
N ASP A 102 10.00 8.65 17.97
CA ASP A 102 11.26 8.10 18.49
C ASP A 102 11.18 6.59 18.84
N ARG A 103 10.10 5.90 18.42
CA ARG A 103 9.83 4.48 18.69
C ARG A 103 9.87 4.17 20.19
N THR A 104 9.03 4.86 20.93
CA THR A 104 8.81 4.61 22.35
C THR A 104 7.36 4.18 22.61
N LEU A 105 7.22 3.03 23.26
CA LEU A 105 5.96 2.61 23.88
C LEU A 105 5.69 3.50 25.09
N LYS A 106 4.49 4.06 25.21
CA LYS A 106 4.09 4.86 26.37
C LYS A 106 3.12 4.09 27.23
N ASN A 107 3.33 4.15 28.54
CA ASN A 107 2.36 3.65 29.54
C ASN A 107 1.05 4.43 29.44
N THR A 108 -0.08 3.70 29.45
CA THR A 108 -1.42 4.29 29.31
C THR A 108 -1.87 5.05 30.58
N ALA A 109 -1.25 4.76 31.74
CA ALA A 109 -1.63 5.31 33.04
C ALA A 109 -0.55 6.21 33.68
N SER A 110 0.68 6.24 33.11
CA SER A 110 1.79 7.04 33.64
C SER A 110 2.57 7.73 32.54
N ALA A 111 3.62 8.47 32.92
CA ALA A 111 4.54 9.13 31.98
C ALA A 111 5.67 8.20 31.49
N ASP A 112 5.75 6.97 32.00
CA ASP A 112 6.81 6.05 31.66
C ASP A 112 6.79 5.65 30.18
N VAL A 113 7.98 5.55 29.60
CA VAL A 113 8.19 5.12 28.22
C VAL A 113 9.23 4.00 28.17
N VAL A 114 9.12 3.16 27.11
CA VAL A 114 10.04 2.09 26.81
C VAL A 114 10.42 2.19 25.34
N ALA A 115 11.71 2.40 25.06
CA ALA A 115 12.22 2.47 23.70
C ALA A 115 12.28 1.08 23.06
N TYR A 116 11.97 1.00 21.77
CA TYR A 116 12.09 -0.21 20.97
C TYR A 116 12.69 0.09 19.59
N ASN A 117 13.15 -0.94 18.92
CA ASN A 117 13.63 -0.86 17.54
C ASN A 117 12.89 -1.86 16.66
N VAL A 118 12.86 -1.57 15.36
CA VAL A 118 12.21 -2.39 14.33
C VAL A 118 13.22 -2.81 13.28
N TYR A 119 13.22 -4.08 12.89
CA TYR A 119 14.21 -4.70 12.03
C TYR A 119 13.57 -5.48 10.89
N ARG A 120 14.35 -5.66 9.79
CA ARG A 120 13.94 -6.42 8.61
C ARG A 120 14.23 -7.92 8.71
N ASP A 121 14.96 -8.36 9.72
CA ASP A 121 15.45 -9.72 9.86
C ASP A 121 15.26 -10.26 11.28
N ALA A 122 15.04 -11.57 11.38
CA ALA A 122 14.86 -12.24 12.66
C ALA A 122 16.08 -12.14 13.59
N ALA A 123 17.29 -12.00 13.02
CA ALA A 123 18.52 -11.78 13.78
C ALA A 123 18.61 -10.36 14.35
N ARG A 124 17.75 -9.43 13.90
CA ARG A 124 17.69 -8.02 14.34
C ARG A 124 19.01 -7.28 14.12
N THR A 125 19.59 -7.50 12.93
CA THR A 125 20.83 -6.84 12.50
C THR A 125 20.57 -5.72 11.51
N ASN A 126 19.49 -5.81 10.73
CA ASN A 126 19.12 -4.85 9.70
C ASN A 126 17.96 -3.97 10.17
N LEU A 127 18.28 -2.78 10.68
CA LEU A 127 17.32 -1.84 11.23
C LEU A 127 16.47 -1.20 10.12
N TYR A 128 15.16 -1.07 10.34
CA TYR A 128 14.34 -0.09 9.65
C TYR A 128 14.63 1.28 10.24
N VAL A 129 15.46 2.08 9.57
CA VAL A 129 15.69 3.47 9.98
C VAL A 129 14.39 4.26 9.82
N VAL A 130 14.08 5.11 10.80
CA VAL A 130 12.83 5.87 10.83
C VAL A 130 12.65 6.69 9.55
N ASN A 131 11.49 6.54 8.89
CA ASN A 131 11.12 7.22 7.65
C ASN A 131 12.05 6.97 6.44
N GLN A 132 12.97 6.00 6.51
CA GLN A 132 13.81 5.67 5.37
C GLN A 132 13.23 4.51 4.57
N PRO A 133 12.91 4.72 3.28
CA PRO A 133 12.43 3.65 2.40
C PRO A 133 13.45 2.52 2.26
N GLN A 134 12.97 1.29 2.42
CA GLN A 134 13.73 0.07 2.17
C GLN A 134 13.18 -0.60 0.93
N GLN A 135 14.07 -1.00 0.02
CA GLN A 135 13.69 -1.58 -1.26
C GLN A 135 13.40 -3.07 -1.15
N PHE A 136 12.34 -3.49 -1.84
CA PHE A 136 11.93 -4.89 -2.03
C PHE A 136 11.60 -5.08 -3.50
N THR A 137 11.73 -6.32 -3.98
CA THR A 137 11.38 -6.71 -5.35
C THR A 137 10.40 -7.86 -5.29
N THR A 138 9.28 -7.76 -5.98
CA THR A 138 8.33 -8.87 -6.13
C THR A 138 8.70 -9.73 -7.34
N VAL A 139 8.35 -11.01 -7.26
CA VAL A 139 8.19 -11.85 -8.45
C VAL A 139 6.73 -11.75 -8.89
N SER A 140 6.51 -11.60 -10.20
CA SER A 140 5.17 -11.44 -10.78
C SER A 140 4.16 -12.43 -10.22
N GLY A 141 3.03 -11.91 -9.72
CA GLY A 141 1.92 -12.69 -9.17
C GLY A 141 2.23 -13.46 -7.89
N GLN A 142 3.42 -13.29 -7.30
CA GLN A 142 3.79 -13.95 -6.05
C GLN A 142 3.82 -12.98 -4.87
N ALA A 143 3.39 -13.47 -3.70
CA ALA A 143 3.45 -12.69 -2.47
C ALA A 143 4.89 -12.59 -1.97
N THR A 144 5.39 -11.36 -1.84
CA THR A 144 6.70 -11.07 -1.24
C THR A 144 6.50 -10.64 0.20
N ALA A 145 7.10 -11.37 1.15
CA ALA A 145 6.99 -11.05 2.56
C ALA A 145 7.70 -9.73 2.90
N VAL A 146 7.04 -8.93 3.75
CA VAL A 146 7.62 -7.74 4.39
C VAL A 146 7.85 -8.08 5.87
N PRO A 147 9.04 -8.58 6.22
CA PRO A 147 9.32 -8.98 7.58
C PRO A 147 9.49 -7.77 8.49
N ILE A 148 8.84 -7.78 9.66
CA ILE A 148 8.92 -6.73 10.66
C ILE A 148 9.14 -7.39 12.02
N PHE A 149 10.35 -7.22 12.55
CA PHE A 149 10.76 -7.75 13.86
C PHE A 149 11.01 -6.62 14.84
N GLY A 150 10.65 -6.81 16.08
CA GLY A 150 10.88 -5.84 17.14
C GLY A 150 11.89 -6.32 18.17
N ALA A 151 12.59 -5.37 18.81
CA ALA A 151 13.40 -5.62 19.99
C ALA A 151 13.33 -4.45 20.98
N ILE A 152 13.29 -4.81 22.27
CA ILE A 152 13.42 -3.91 23.40
C ILE A 152 14.66 -4.34 24.18
N ALA A 153 15.58 -3.40 24.42
CA ALA A 153 16.78 -3.69 25.18
C ALA A 153 16.46 -4.06 26.65
N PRO A 154 17.36 -4.80 27.35
CA PRO A 154 17.19 -5.08 28.77
C PRO A 154 17.03 -3.79 29.60
N ASN A 155 16.22 -3.85 30.63
CA ASN A 155 16.07 -2.80 31.65
C ASN A 155 16.44 -3.36 33.01
N THR A 156 17.69 -3.20 33.40
CA THR A 156 18.23 -3.64 34.70
C THR A 156 18.31 -2.49 35.71
N GLY A 157 17.88 -1.30 35.30
CA GLY A 157 17.93 -0.08 36.12
C GLY A 157 16.62 0.18 36.87
N THR A 158 16.11 1.41 36.75
CA THR A 158 14.87 1.82 37.41
C THR A 158 13.67 1.02 36.90
N PRO A 159 12.89 0.38 37.78
CA PRO A 159 11.71 -0.34 37.38
C PRO A 159 10.69 0.58 36.67
N LYS A 160 10.14 0.10 35.58
CA LYS A 160 9.05 0.75 34.86
C LYS A 160 7.73 0.54 35.60
N ALA A 161 6.85 1.53 35.52
CA ALA A 161 5.53 1.44 36.13
C ALA A 161 4.72 0.28 35.53
N GLN A 162 3.85 -0.33 36.33
CA GLN A 162 2.91 -1.33 35.84
C GLN A 162 1.89 -0.71 34.90
N GLY A 163 1.42 -1.45 33.93
CA GLY A 163 0.37 -1.05 32.99
C GLY A 163 0.66 -1.46 31.56
N ASP A 164 -0.25 -1.11 30.67
CA ASP A 164 -0.11 -1.33 29.24
C ASP A 164 0.75 -0.23 28.62
N TYR A 165 1.68 -0.62 27.79
CA TYR A 165 2.53 0.26 27.00
C TYR A 165 2.15 0.16 25.54
N LYS A 166 1.87 1.28 24.88
CA LYS A 166 1.36 1.32 23.50
C LYS A 166 2.10 2.33 22.65
N ASP A 167 2.17 2.03 21.37
CA ASP A 167 2.57 2.90 20.29
C ASP A 167 1.85 2.47 18.99
N THR A 168 1.80 3.34 18.00
CA THR A 168 1.24 3.03 16.68
C THR A 168 2.24 3.50 15.63
N LEU A 169 2.71 2.56 14.78
CA LEU A 169 3.59 2.84 13.66
C LEU A 169 2.76 3.00 12.37
N LEU A 170 3.15 3.97 11.55
CA LEU A 170 2.71 4.06 10.16
C LEU A 170 3.74 3.37 9.24
N VAL A 171 3.20 2.60 8.30
CA VAL A 171 3.97 1.84 7.32
C VAL A 171 3.54 2.22 5.92
#